data_24661920d3483ca1e01762710a4d4697
#
_entry.id   24661920d3483ca1e01762710a4d4697
#
_cell.length_a   1.000
_cell.length_b   1.000
_cell.length_c   1.000
_cell.angle_alpha   90.00
_cell.angle_beta   90.00
_cell.angle_gamma   90.00
#
_symmetry.space_group_name_H-M   'P 1'
#
loop_
_entity.id
_entity.type
_entity.pdbx_description
1 polymer ?
#
loop_
_entity_poly.entity_id
_entity_poly.type
_entity_poly.pdbx_seq_one_letter_code
_entity_poly.pdbx_strand_id
1 'polypeptide(L)'
;MFILFLVKITNQSNPNFLHINQFTLKAINSKSNRIVLHFGQISKELLLIIDNQLPDYQLLIPQNAFGSIIIPDLPYDCYFQENNLYLGPVIGFIPQEKFYKDPQQMLMRFAKYEEIRGLIFLFRPENINRISNTIEGYYFNPKNKEFIEGLFPFPDVVYNRISLSKKTAKLFNVIFNYPNTINKLKFSSLLRNHSDVEAYIPKT
;
A
#
# COMPACT_ATOMS: atom_id res chain seq x y z
N MET A 1 -14.13 14.39 -11.77
CA MET A 1 -14.81 13.07 -11.89
C MET A 1 -13.85 12.02 -11.40
N PHE A 2 -14.15 11.32 -10.31
CA PHE A 2 -13.33 10.20 -9.87
C PHE A 2 -13.66 8.98 -10.74
N ILE A 3 -12.69 8.49 -11.47
CA ILE A 3 -12.81 7.25 -12.24
C ILE A 3 -12.27 6.13 -11.34
N LEU A 4 -13.10 5.11 -11.09
CA LEU A 4 -12.67 3.93 -10.36
C LEU A 4 -12.01 2.97 -11.36
N PHE A 5 -10.75 2.66 -11.15
CA PHE A 5 -10.02 1.69 -11.96
C PHE A 5 -9.99 0.33 -11.29
N LEU A 6 -10.12 -0.72 -12.08
CA LEU A 6 -9.88 -2.09 -11.66
C LEU A 6 -8.41 -2.44 -11.89
N VAL A 7 -7.66 -2.59 -10.81
CA VAL A 7 -6.25 -2.99 -10.89
C VAL A 7 -6.14 -4.50 -10.83
N LYS A 8 -5.42 -5.08 -11.77
CA LYS A 8 -5.03 -6.48 -11.78
C LYS A 8 -3.51 -6.58 -11.75
N ILE A 9 -2.98 -7.28 -10.77
CA ILE A 9 -1.55 -7.54 -10.66
C ILE A 9 -1.22 -8.84 -11.42
N THR A 10 -0.16 -8.82 -12.20
CA THR A 10 0.27 -9.97 -13.00
C THR A 10 1.76 -10.25 -12.87
N ASN A 11 2.13 -11.52 -12.84
CA ASN A 11 3.52 -11.99 -12.89
C ASN A 11 3.97 -12.36 -14.30
N GLN A 12 3.08 -12.27 -15.31
CA GLN A 12 3.32 -12.70 -16.67
C GLN A 12 3.74 -11.57 -17.61
N SER A 13 3.80 -10.33 -17.13
CA SER A 13 4.14 -9.19 -17.98
C SER A 13 5.57 -8.70 -17.73
N ASN A 14 6.13 -8.01 -18.73
CA ASN A 14 7.41 -7.35 -18.60
C ASN A 14 7.34 -6.29 -17.47
N PRO A 15 8.31 -6.23 -16.54
CA PRO A 15 8.30 -5.32 -15.39
C PRO A 15 8.34 -3.82 -15.75
N ASN A 16 8.53 -3.49 -17.01
CA ASN A 16 8.58 -2.11 -17.49
C ASN A 16 7.30 -1.67 -18.23
N PHE A 17 6.30 -2.54 -18.34
CA PHE A 17 5.09 -2.27 -19.11
C PHE A 17 3.85 -2.23 -18.24
N LEU A 18 3.01 -1.23 -18.45
CA LEU A 18 1.65 -1.16 -17.91
C LEU A 18 0.69 -1.34 -19.07
N HIS A 19 -0.20 -2.32 -18.99
CA HIS A 19 -1.19 -2.57 -20.04
C HIS A 19 -2.50 -1.86 -19.72
N ILE A 20 -3.09 -1.25 -20.74
CA ILE A 20 -4.31 -0.45 -20.67
C ILE A 20 -5.03 -0.55 -22.02
N ASN A 21 -6.36 -0.54 -22.04
CA ASN A 21 -7.06 -0.47 -23.31
C ASN A 21 -7.18 0.98 -23.82
N GLN A 22 -7.50 1.11 -25.12
CA GLN A 22 -7.58 2.41 -25.78
C GLN A 22 -8.67 3.34 -25.18
N PHE A 23 -9.79 2.76 -24.70
CA PHE A 23 -10.86 3.51 -24.06
C PHE A 23 -10.39 4.12 -22.75
N THR A 24 -9.78 3.32 -21.90
CA THR A 24 -9.24 3.75 -20.59
C THR A 24 -8.12 4.79 -20.76
N LEU A 25 -7.25 4.60 -21.77
CA LEU A 25 -6.20 5.60 -22.09
C LEU A 25 -6.81 6.98 -22.43
N LYS A 26 -7.89 7.00 -23.22
CA LYS A 26 -8.60 8.25 -23.50
C LYS A 26 -9.24 8.86 -22.25
N ALA A 27 -9.79 8.02 -21.37
CA ALA A 27 -10.45 8.47 -20.14
C ALA A 27 -9.46 9.14 -19.16
N ILE A 28 -8.20 8.67 -19.08
CA ILE A 28 -7.16 9.29 -18.25
C ILE A 28 -6.51 10.52 -18.91
N ASN A 29 -6.83 10.78 -20.20
CA ASN A 29 -6.32 11.91 -20.97
C ASN A 29 -4.76 12.00 -20.95
N SER A 30 -4.09 10.86 -20.92
CA SER A 30 -2.62 10.84 -20.98
C SER A 30 -2.15 11.20 -22.39
N LYS A 31 -1.24 12.17 -22.43
CA LYS A 31 -0.57 12.61 -23.68
C LYS A 31 0.76 11.90 -23.90
N SER A 32 1.20 11.11 -22.95
CA SER A 32 2.47 10.37 -22.98
C SER A 32 2.21 8.88 -23.13
N ASN A 33 3.12 8.19 -23.80
CA ASN A 33 3.18 6.72 -23.79
C ASN A 33 3.93 6.18 -22.55
N ARG A 34 4.26 7.04 -21.59
CA ARG A 34 4.94 6.71 -20.35
C ARG A 34 4.12 7.22 -19.18
N ILE A 35 4.14 6.44 -18.11
CA ILE A 35 3.48 6.77 -16.86
C ILE A 35 4.40 6.48 -15.69
N VAL A 36 4.37 7.29 -14.66
CA VAL A 36 5.13 7.06 -13.43
C VAL A 36 4.20 6.35 -12.45
N LEU A 37 4.48 5.08 -12.18
CA LEU A 37 3.79 4.30 -11.14
C LEU A 37 4.38 4.62 -9.78
N HIS A 38 3.53 5.03 -8.83
CA HIS A 38 3.87 5.26 -7.42
C HIS A 38 3.26 4.15 -6.56
N PHE A 39 4.07 3.58 -5.66
CA PHE A 39 3.65 2.56 -4.70
C PHE A 39 4.38 2.78 -3.37
N GLY A 40 3.66 3.32 -2.37
CA GLY A 40 4.30 3.90 -1.20
C GLY A 40 5.27 5.03 -1.61
N GLN A 41 6.46 5.06 -1.00
CA GLN A 41 7.45 6.12 -1.27
C GLN A 41 8.41 5.79 -2.43
N ILE A 42 8.10 4.78 -3.26
CA ILE A 42 8.87 4.50 -4.47
C ILE A 42 8.07 4.81 -5.72
N SER A 43 8.80 5.09 -6.80
CA SER A 43 8.18 5.30 -8.10
C SER A 43 9.05 4.74 -9.21
N LYS A 44 8.41 4.38 -10.33
CA LYS A 44 9.08 3.91 -11.53
C LYS A 44 8.31 4.32 -12.77
N GLU A 45 9.03 4.74 -13.79
CA GLU A 45 8.45 4.98 -15.11
C GLU A 45 8.18 3.65 -15.82
N LEU A 46 6.95 3.50 -16.32
CA LEU A 46 6.51 2.37 -17.12
C LEU A 46 6.06 2.84 -18.50
N LEU A 47 6.26 2.00 -19.52
CA LEU A 47 5.71 2.20 -20.85
C LEU A 47 4.25 1.71 -20.89
N LEU A 48 3.37 2.51 -21.48
CA LEU A 48 1.99 2.13 -21.73
C LEU A 48 1.91 1.23 -22.96
N ILE A 49 1.33 0.06 -22.78
CA ILE A 49 1.03 -0.90 -23.84
C ILE A 49 -0.49 -0.94 -24.04
N ILE A 50 -0.92 -0.72 -25.27
CA ILE A 50 -2.34 -0.79 -25.58
C ILE A 50 -2.73 -2.25 -25.79
N ASP A 51 -3.62 -2.72 -24.93
CA ASP A 51 -4.23 -4.05 -24.98
C ASP A 51 -5.76 -3.93 -24.98
N ASN A 52 -6.35 -3.98 -26.17
CA ASN A 52 -7.79 -3.85 -26.33
C ASN A 52 -8.60 -5.10 -25.93
N GLN A 53 -7.93 -6.16 -25.46
CA GLN A 53 -8.60 -7.31 -24.84
C GLN A 53 -8.92 -7.05 -23.37
N LEU A 54 -8.30 -6.03 -22.77
CA LEU A 54 -8.61 -5.64 -21.39
C LEU A 54 -9.98 -4.96 -21.33
N PRO A 55 -10.76 -5.25 -20.28
CA PRO A 55 -11.99 -4.51 -19.99
C PRO A 55 -11.75 -3.01 -19.82
N ASP A 56 -12.79 -2.22 -20.04
CA ASP A 56 -12.75 -0.79 -19.78
C ASP A 56 -12.42 -0.51 -18.30
N TYR A 57 -11.61 0.53 -18.09
CA TYR A 57 -11.11 0.94 -16.77
C TYR A 57 -10.27 -0.12 -16.05
N GLN A 58 -9.82 -1.18 -16.74
CA GLN A 58 -8.87 -2.13 -16.18
C GLN A 58 -7.43 -1.75 -16.49
N LEU A 59 -6.57 -1.84 -15.47
CA LEU A 59 -5.13 -1.69 -15.55
C LEU A 59 -4.47 -3.04 -15.22
N LEU A 60 -3.52 -3.47 -16.05
CA LEU A 60 -2.70 -4.64 -15.77
C LEU A 60 -1.29 -4.18 -15.39
N ILE A 61 -0.94 -4.35 -14.11
CA ILE A 61 0.33 -3.89 -13.53
C ILE A 61 1.22 -5.09 -13.26
N PRO A 62 2.51 -5.06 -13.68
CA PRO A 62 3.44 -6.15 -13.39
C PRO A 62 3.75 -6.23 -11.89
N GLN A 63 3.67 -7.44 -11.32
CA GLN A 63 3.92 -7.70 -9.91
C GLN A 63 5.35 -7.29 -9.49
N ASN A 64 6.31 -7.46 -10.38
CA ASN A 64 7.72 -7.18 -10.18
C ASN A 64 8.16 -5.83 -10.79
N ALA A 65 7.23 -4.88 -10.94
CA ALA A 65 7.54 -3.55 -11.47
C ALA A 65 8.74 -2.91 -10.76
N PHE A 66 8.89 -3.13 -9.46
CA PHE A 66 9.95 -2.57 -8.64
C PHE A 66 11.06 -3.59 -8.28
N GLY A 67 11.29 -4.58 -9.14
CA GLY A 67 12.35 -5.59 -8.96
C GLY A 67 12.04 -6.55 -7.81
N SER A 68 12.82 -6.50 -6.74
CA SER A 68 12.62 -7.37 -5.56
C SER A 68 11.43 -6.97 -4.68
N ILE A 69 10.93 -5.74 -4.81
CA ILE A 69 9.71 -5.29 -4.14
C ILE A 69 8.53 -5.77 -4.97
N ILE A 70 7.76 -6.68 -4.42
CA ILE A 70 6.60 -7.28 -5.07
C ILE A 70 5.36 -6.46 -4.73
N ILE A 71 4.56 -6.13 -5.75
CA ILE A 71 3.21 -5.61 -5.55
C ILE A 71 2.30 -6.83 -5.32
N PRO A 72 1.74 -7.06 -4.11
CA PRO A 72 0.83 -8.17 -3.86
C PRO A 72 -0.42 -8.12 -4.74
N ASP A 73 -0.96 -9.28 -5.09
CA ASP A 73 -2.23 -9.37 -5.84
C ASP A 73 -3.42 -9.15 -4.89
N LEU A 74 -3.67 -7.88 -4.58
CA LEU A 74 -4.72 -7.37 -3.71
C LEU A 74 -5.60 -6.37 -4.47
N PRO A 75 -6.81 -6.08 -3.99
CA PRO A 75 -7.57 -4.93 -4.47
C PRO A 75 -6.87 -3.63 -4.08
N TYR A 76 -6.68 -2.72 -5.02
CA TYR A 76 -6.10 -1.41 -4.79
C TYR A 76 -7.04 -0.32 -5.25
N ASP A 77 -7.03 0.79 -4.52
CA ASP A 77 -7.46 2.05 -5.06
C ASP A 77 -6.34 2.65 -5.88
N CYS A 78 -6.68 3.28 -6.98
CA CYS A 78 -5.71 4.00 -7.76
C CYS A 78 -6.30 5.28 -8.36
N TYR A 79 -5.45 6.25 -8.56
CA TYR A 79 -5.84 7.49 -9.23
C TYR A 79 -4.73 8.00 -10.13
N PHE A 80 -5.13 8.69 -11.17
CA PHE A 80 -4.24 9.37 -12.09
C PHE A 80 -4.20 10.86 -11.80
N GLN A 81 -2.99 11.40 -11.80
CA GLN A 81 -2.75 12.83 -11.78
C GLN A 81 -1.68 13.13 -12.84
N GLU A 82 -2.09 13.78 -13.92
CA GLU A 82 -1.22 13.97 -15.09
C GLU A 82 -0.69 12.63 -15.64
N ASN A 83 0.65 12.44 -15.65
CA ASN A 83 1.28 11.19 -16.06
C ASN A 83 1.68 10.30 -14.86
N ASN A 84 1.11 10.54 -13.68
CA ASN A 84 1.38 9.76 -12.47
C ASN A 84 0.19 8.87 -12.15
N LEU A 85 0.46 7.59 -11.89
CA LEU A 85 -0.48 6.62 -11.37
C LEU A 85 -0.09 6.28 -9.93
N TYR A 86 -0.94 6.60 -8.99
CA TYR A 86 -0.76 6.28 -7.58
C TYR A 86 -1.54 5.02 -7.24
N LEU A 87 -0.84 4.02 -6.76
CA LEU A 87 -1.39 2.72 -6.35
C LEU A 87 -1.30 2.59 -4.83
N GLY A 88 -2.43 2.49 -4.18
CA GLY A 88 -2.39 2.41 -2.71
C GLY A 88 -3.76 2.38 -2.07
N PRO A 89 -3.83 2.77 -0.80
CA PRO A 89 -2.72 3.18 0.06
C PRO A 89 -1.76 2.04 0.43
N VAL A 90 -0.49 2.39 0.72
CA VAL A 90 0.49 1.48 1.32
C VAL A 90 0.67 1.85 2.79
N ILE A 91 0.23 0.98 3.68
CA ILE A 91 0.18 1.22 5.12
C ILE A 91 1.15 0.27 5.82
N GLY A 92 2.13 0.83 6.52
CA GLY A 92 3.01 0.08 7.41
C GLY A 92 2.38 -0.03 8.80
N PHE A 93 2.28 -1.22 9.34
CA PHE A 93 1.75 -1.46 10.67
C PHE A 93 2.78 -2.08 11.60
N ILE A 94 3.01 -1.45 12.76
CA ILE A 94 3.88 -1.96 13.82
C ILE A 94 3.00 -2.47 14.96
N PRO A 95 2.72 -3.78 15.01
CA PRO A 95 1.94 -4.39 16.07
C PRO A 95 2.76 -4.56 17.36
N GLN A 96 2.09 -5.00 18.43
CA GLN A 96 2.76 -5.44 19.65
C GLN A 96 3.57 -6.72 19.40
N GLU A 97 4.66 -6.93 20.16
CA GLU A 97 5.61 -8.03 20.00
C GLU A 97 4.97 -9.43 19.94
N LYS A 98 3.90 -9.66 20.71
CA LYS A 98 3.19 -10.94 20.72
C LYS A 98 2.69 -11.39 19.33
N PHE A 99 2.38 -10.44 18.43
CA PHE A 99 1.85 -10.74 17.10
C PHE A 99 2.93 -11.15 16.10
N TYR A 100 4.20 -10.87 16.38
CA TYR A 100 5.30 -11.41 15.55
C TYR A 100 5.61 -12.87 15.89
N LYS A 101 5.30 -13.29 17.13
CA LYS A 101 5.46 -14.69 17.55
C LYS A 101 4.35 -15.59 16.99
N ASP A 102 3.14 -15.03 16.86
CA ASP A 102 1.98 -15.72 16.32
C ASP A 102 1.12 -14.72 15.51
N PRO A 103 1.45 -14.52 14.23
CA PRO A 103 0.68 -13.63 13.34
C PRO A 103 -0.78 -14.04 13.18
N GLN A 104 -1.11 -15.31 13.37
CA GLN A 104 -2.48 -15.83 13.24
C GLN A 104 -3.44 -15.16 14.23
N GLN A 105 -2.97 -14.72 15.40
CA GLN A 105 -3.77 -13.93 16.34
C GLN A 105 -4.26 -12.58 15.77
N MET A 106 -3.67 -12.16 14.66
CA MET A 106 -4.09 -10.94 13.95
C MET A 106 -5.23 -11.18 12.96
N LEU A 107 -5.54 -12.42 12.56
CA LEU A 107 -6.51 -12.73 11.50
C LEU A 107 -7.87 -12.08 11.73
N MET A 108 -8.37 -12.10 12.95
CA MET A 108 -9.66 -11.46 13.28
C MET A 108 -9.65 -9.94 13.06
N ARG A 109 -8.48 -9.30 13.11
CA ARG A 109 -8.32 -7.86 12.87
C ARG A 109 -8.29 -7.51 11.38
N PHE A 110 -8.03 -8.51 10.55
CA PHE A 110 -8.01 -8.42 9.10
C PHE A 110 -9.24 -9.04 8.43
N ALA A 111 -10.28 -9.40 9.21
CA ALA A 111 -11.50 -10.02 8.71
C ALA A 111 -12.21 -9.19 7.63
N LYS A 112 -12.01 -7.86 7.66
CA LYS A 112 -12.54 -6.90 6.67
C LYS A 112 -11.46 -6.28 5.79
N TYR A 113 -10.36 -6.99 5.59
CA TYR A 113 -9.25 -6.48 4.80
C TYR A 113 -9.63 -6.17 3.35
N GLU A 114 -10.59 -6.90 2.80
CA GLU A 114 -11.09 -6.70 1.44
C GLU A 114 -11.80 -5.35 1.25
N GLU A 115 -12.30 -4.76 2.34
CA GLU A 115 -12.87 -3.41 2.33
C GLU A 115 -11.77 -2.33 2.22
N ILE A 116 -10.51 -2.68 2.55
CA ILE A 116 -9.35 -1.80 2.45
C ILE A 116 -8.70 -2.06 1.10
N ARG A 117 -8.92 -1.16 0.17
CA ARG A 117 -8.36 -1.27 -1.19
C ARG A 117 -6.93 -0.73 -1.20
N GLY A 118 -5.98 -1.53 -0.68
CA GLY A 118 -4.58 -1.14 -0.54
C GLY A 118 -3.74 -2.22 0.12
N LEU A 119 -2.47 -1.93 0.37
CA LEU A 119 -1.56 -2.81 1.08
C LEU A 119 -1.42 -2.40 2.54
N ILE A 120 -1.65 -3.36 3.45
CA ILE A 120 -1.20 -3.25 4.85
C ILE A 120 -0.17 -4.34 5.09
N PHE A 121 1.01 -3.94 5.55
CA PHE A 121 2.03 -4.91 5.94
C PHE A 121 2.54 -4.65 7.36
N LEU A 122 2.83 -5.74 8.07
CA LEU A 122 3.35 -5.72 9.43
C LEU A 122 4.88 -5.75 9.37
N PHE A 123 5.52 -4.90 10.16
CA PHE A 123 6.97 -4.89 10.22
C PHE A 123 7.50 -4.51 11.59
N ARG A 124 8.75 -4.88 11.87
CA ARG A 124 9.52 -4.41 13.03
C ARG A 124 10.40 -3.24 12.63
N PRO A 125 10.62 -2.28 13.55
CA PRO A 125 11.53 -1.15 13.27
C PRO A 125 12.93 -1.59 12.85
N GLU A 126 13.39 -2.76 13.30
CA GLU A 126 14.71 -3.32 13.01
C GLU A 126 14.85 -3.79 11.56
N ASN A 127 13.70 -4.08 10.90
CA ASN A 127 13.65 -4.59 9.53
C ASN A 127 13.72 -3.47 8.47
N ILE A 128 13.91 -2.24 8.90
CA ILE A 128 14.02 -1.08 7.99
C ILE A 128 15.44 -1.02 7.42
N ASN A 129 15.54 -1.20 6.11
CA ASN A 129 16.79 -1.01 5.38
C ASN A 129 16.82 0.38 4.72
N ARG A 130 17.67 1.27 5.25
CA ARG A 130 17.79 2.64 4.75
C ARG A 130 18.61 2.77 3.47
N ILE A 131 19.43 1.79 3.17
CA ILE A 131 20.30 1.81 1.98
C ILE A 131 19.45 1.52 0.75
N SER A 132 18.60 0.51 0.85
CA SER A 132 17.70 0.09 -0.23
C SER A 132 16.33 0.78 -0.19
N ASN A 133 16.02 1.57 0.86
CA ASN A 133 14.71 2.15 1.13
C ASN A 133 13.58 1.11 1.15
N THR A 134 13.86 -0.03 1.79
CA THR A 134 12.92 -1.16 1.87
C THR A 134 12.68 -1.59 3.30
N ILE A 135 11.60 -2.34 3.50
CA ILE A 135 11.22 -2.91 4.79
C ILE A 135 10.84 -4.37 4.57
N GLU A 136 11.49 -5.28 5.29
CA GLU A 136 11.04 -6.67 5.38
C GLU A 136 9.85 -6.78 6.34
N GLY A 137 8.81 -7.52 5.93
CA GLY A 137 7.60 -7.64 6.74
C GLY A 137 6.65 -8.70 6.21
N TYR A 138 5.42 -8.67 6.71
CA TYR A 138 4.38 -9.64 6.37
C TYR A 138 3.11 -8.92 5.93
N TYR A 139 2.54 -9.29 4.80
CA TYR A 139 1.20 -8.85 4.42
C TYR A 139 0.18 -9.99 4.56
N PHE A 140 -1.05 -9.64 4.83
CA PHE A 140 -2.15 -10.60 4.86
C PHE A 140 -2.69 -10.85 3.45
N ASN A 141 -2.68 -12.11 3.02
CA ASN A 141 -3.31 -12.53 1.78
C ASN A 141 -4.74 -13.02 2.07
N PRO A 142 -5.79 -12.29 1.69
CA PRO A 142 -7.17 -12.66 1.98
C PRO A 142 -7.62 -13.92 1.26
N LYS A 143 -7.01 -14.28 0.11
CA LYS A 143 -7.34 -15.48 -0.65
C LYS A 143 -7.00 -16.76 0.11
N ASN A 144 -5.81 -16.79 0.72
CA ASN A 144 -5.30 -17.96 1.46
C ASN A 144 -5.52 -17.82 2.97
N LYS A 145 -5.90 -16.62 3.45
CA LYS A 145 -5.99 -16.27 4.87
C LYS A 145 -4.69 -16.49 5.64
N GLU A 146 -3.57 -16.15 5.00
CA GLU A 146 -2.22 -16.34 5.50
C GLU A 146 -1.43 -15.03 5.49
N PHE A 147 -0.45 -14.93 6.40
CA PHE A 147 0.56 -13.88 6.35
C PHE A 147 1.73 -14.34 5.49
N ILE A 148 2.04 -13.57 4.47
CA ILE A 148 3.12 -13.83 3.52
C ILE A 148 4.24 -12.84 3.75
N GLU A 149 5.46 -13.35 3.90
CA GLU A 149 6.67 -12.54 4.00
C GLU A 149 7.01 -11.88 2.67
N GLY A 150 7.52 -10.66 2.74
CA GLY A 150 7.91 -9.92 1.56
C GLY A 150 8.78 -8.70 1.87
N LEU A 151 9.29 -8.13 0.79
CA LEU A 151 10.02 -6.87 0.81
C LEU A 151 9.11 -5.76 0.30
N PHE A 152 8.95 -4.71 1.10
CA PHE A 152 8.00 -3.62 0.85
C PHE A 152 8.73 -2.28 0.74
N PRO A 153 8.15 -1.31 0.02
CA PRO A 153 8.67 0.06 0.02
C PRO A 153 8.41 0.75 1.37
N PHE A 154 9.00 1.90 1.57
CA PHE A 154 8.57 2.78 2.65
C PHE A 154 7.10 3.15 2.41
N PRO A 155 6.24 2.98 3.43
CA PRO A 155 4.80 3.19 3.29
C PRO A 155 4.42 4.67 3.22
N ASP A 156 3.21 4.95 2.73
CA ASP A 156 2.61 6.28 2.74
C ASP A 156 2.32 6.74 4.17
N VAL A 157 1.91 5.78 5.01
CA VAL A 157 1.57 6.04 6.41
C VAL A 157 2.01 4.87 7.28
N VAL A 158 2.44 5.16 8.52
CA VAL A 158 2.77 4.15 9.53
C VAL A 158 1.77 4.22 10.69
N TYR A 159 1.08 3.10 10.95
CA TYR A 159 0.31 2.92 12.16
C TYR A 159 1.11 2.17 13.21
N ASN A 160 1.48 2.87 14.29
CA ASN A 160 2.33 2.33 15.35
C ASN A 160 1.55 2.03 16.63
N ARG A 161 1.65 0.80 17.14
CA ARG A 161 1.01 0.36 18.39
C ARG A 161 1.98 0.04 19.52
N ILE A 162 3.25 0.33 19.35
CA ILE A 162 4.27 0.13 20.39
C ILE A 162 4.85 1.48 20.84
N SER A 163 5.44 1.50 22.02
CA SER A 163 6.29 2.62 22.44
C SER A 163 7.65 2.51 21.75
N LEU A 164 7.99 3.51 20.96
CA LEU A 164 9.29 3.55 20.29
C LEU A 164 10.37 4.05 21.24
N SER A 165 11.55 3.46 21.18
CA SER A 165 12.73 4.03 21.81
C SER A 165 13.03 5.41 21.23
N LYS A 166 13.74 6.28 21.98
CA LYS A 166 14.14 7.61 21.45
C LYS A 166 14.92 7.50 20.13
N LYS A 167 15.78 6.48 20.01
CA LYS A 167 16.55 6.21 18.78
C LYS A 167 15.63 5.85 17.62
N THR A 168 14.68 4.94 17.83
CA THR A 168 13.73 4.51 16.82
C THR A 168 12.78 5.64 16.42
N ALA A 169 12.29 6.42 17.39
CA ALA A 169 11.43 7.57 17.12
C ALA A 169 12.15 8.61 16.24
N LYS A 170 13.44 8.88 16.51
CA LYS A 170 14.26 9.78 15.68
C LYS A 170 14.43 9.23 14.26
N LEU A 171 14.65 7.92 14.12
CA LEU A 171 14.74 7.24 12.84
C LEU A 171 13.44 7.40 12.05
N PHE A 172 12.30 7.17 12.68
CA PHE A 172 10.97 7.31 12.08
C PHE A 172 10.69 8.72 11.58
N ASN A 173 11.09 9.73 12.37
CA ASN A 173 10.93 11.13 11.98
C ASN A 173 11.73 11.47 10.71
N VAL A 174 12.89 10.86 10.53
CA VAL A 174 13.73 11.10 9.34
C VAL A 174 13.21 10.35 8.11
N ILE A 175 12.76 9.09 8.27
CA ILE A 175 12.36 8.24 7.15
C ILE A 175 10.95 8.55 6.67
N PHE A 176 10.02 8.76 7.58
CA PHE A 176 8.59 8.88 7.26
C PHE A 176 8.09 10.31 7.28
N ASN A 177 8.98 11.31 7.31
CA ASN A 177 8.61 12.73 7.34
C ASN A 177 7.42 12.97 8.28
N TYR A 178 7.69 13.04 9.60
CA TYR A 178 6.61 13.30 10.54
C TYR A 178 5.68 14.40 10.00
N PRO A 179 4.51 14.06 9.45
CA PRO A 179 3.32 13.72 10.20
C PRO A 179 2.69 12.35 9.87
N ASN A 180 3.30 11.54 9.03
CA ASN A 180 2.69 10.30 8.51
C ASN A 180 2.75 9.11 9.49
N THR A 181 3.29 9.29 10.70
CA THR A 181 3.25 8.27 11.75
C THR A 181 2.09 8.53 12.70
N ILE A 182 1.12 7.63 12.70
CA ILE A 182 -0.05 7.68 13.58
C ILE A 182 0.13 6.65 14.68
N ASN A 183 0.17 7.09 15.94
CA ASN A 183 0.13 6.19 17.08
C ASN A 183 -1.32 6.02 17.58
N LYS A 184 -1.54 5.04 18.48
CA LYS A 184 -2.87 4.75 19.02
C LYS A 184 -3.55 5.99 19.62
N LEU A 185 -2.84 6.83 20.34
CA LEU A 185 -3.40 8.02 20.98
C LEU A 185 -3.79 9.09 19.95
N LYS A 186 -2.92 9.35 18.98
CA LYS A 186 -3.19 10.29 17.89
C LYS A 186 -4.35 9.81 17.03
N PHE A 187 -4.41 8.52 16.71
CA PHE A 187 -5.51 7.92 15.97
C PHE A 187 -6.83 8.05 16.73
N SER A 188 -6.86 7.72 18.04
CA SER A 188 -8.05 7.89 18.87
C SER A 188 -8.50 9.34 18.99
N SER A 189 -7.57 10.30 19.01
CA SER A 189 -7.92 11.73 19.04
C SER A 189 -8.48 12.21 17.72
N LEU A 190 -7.93 11.73 16.59
CA LEU A 190 -8.46 12.03 15.26
C LEU A 190 -9.88 11.48 15.10
N LEU A 191 -10.12 10.23 15.54
CA LEU A 191 -11.45 9.63 15.49
C LEU A 191 -12.47 10.39 16.34
N ARG A 192 -12.08 10.86 17.54
CA ARG A 192 -12.99 11.64 18.42
C ARG A 192 -13.38 12.99 17.85
N ASN A 193 -12.54 13.58 17.03
CA ASN A 193 -12.82 14.87 16.39
C ASN A 193 -13.76 14.75 15.18
N HIS A 194 -14.09 13.52 14.74
CA HIS A 194 -15.08 13.26 13.70
C HIS A 194 -16.36 12.74 14.35
N SER A 195 -17.41 13.56 14.40
CA SER A 195 -18.70 13.25 15.05
C SER A 195 -19.33 11.93 14.58
N ASP A 196 -19.04 11.52 13.36
CA ASP A 196 -19.60 10.31 12.74
C ASP A 196 -18.93 9.01 13.21
N VAL A 197 -17.82 9.10 13.94
CA VAL A 197 -17.01 7.93 14.37
C VAL A 197 -17.20 7.59 15.84
N GLU A 198 -17.81 8.47 16.64
CA GLU A 198 -18.05 8.23 18.08
C GLU A 198 -18.88 6.96 18.36
N ALA A 199 -19.75 6.58 17.41
CA ALA A 199 -20.59 5.37 17.52
C ALA A 199 -19.79 4.04 17.45
N TYR A 200 -18.54 4.06 16.98
CA TYR A 200 -17.73 2.86 16.77
C TYR A 200 -16.59 2.66 17.78
N ILE A 201 -16.41 3.57 18.72
CA ILE A 201 -15.40 3.43 19.77
C ILE A 201 -16.03 2.69 20.95
N PRO A 202 -15.61 1.43 21.27
CA PRO A 202 -16.11 0.76 22.46
C PRO A 202 -15.79 1.61 23.69
N LYS A 203 -16.79 1.94 24.47
CA LYS A 203 -16.61 2.54 25.79
C LYS A 203 -15.88 1.51 26.65
N THR A 204 -14.66 1.82 27.07
CA THR A 204 -13.89 1.04 28.06
C THR A 204 -14.48 1.21 29.42
#